data_5c081efb9673c464d0a0009abe739e63
#
_entry.id   5c081efb9673c464d0a0009abe739e63
#
_cell.length_a   1.000
_cell.length_b   1.000
_cell.length_c   1.000
_cell.angle_alpha   90.00
_cell.angle_beta   90.00
_cell.angle_gamma   90.00
#
_symmetry.space_group_name_H-M   'P 1'
#
loop_
_entity.id
_entity.type
_entity.pdbx_description
1 polymer ?
#
loop_
_entity_poly.entity_id
_entity_poly.type
_entity_poly.pdbx_seq_one_letter_code
_entity_poly.pdbx_strand_id
1 'polypeptide(L)'
;MKEYDIVIVGAGPAGVSAGIYAASRGLETLILEQKAVGGIIGGVSTVTHYAGILDDETGATFARRLEAQALEAGIEIVYDQVERAALAGETKTVFTGTESYRAPRVVLANGSTPRKLGVPGEAELQGKGCGLN
;
A
#
# COMPACT_ATOMS: atom_id res chain seq x y z
N MET A 1 21.80 2.37 2.27
CA MET A 1 21.05 2.49 0.99
C MET A 1 20.88 1.11 0.39
N LYS A 2 19.66 0.70 0.11
CA LYS A 2 19.34 -0.62 -0.44
C LYS A 2 18.87 -0.50 -1.88
N GLU A 3 19.20 -1.49 -2.70
CA GLU A 3 18.89 -1.49 -4.13
C GLU A 3 17.92 -2.63 -4.50
N TYR A 4 16.98 -2.33 -5.38
CA TYR A 4 15.96 -3.24 -5.91
C TYR A 4 15.76 -3.00 -7.40
N ASP A 5 15.12 -3.91 -8.10
CA ASP A 5 14.69 -3.72 -9.48
C ASP A 5 13.47 -2.79 -9.57
N ILE A 6 12.63 -2.83 -8.54
CA ILE A 6 11.42 -2.01 -8.43
C ILE A 6 11.08 -1.73 -6.96
N VAL A 7 10.72 -0.48 -6.67
CA VAL A 7 10.19 -0.05 -5.37
C VAL A 7 8.75 0.40 -5.58
N ILE A 8 7.84 -0.11 -4.75
CA ILE A 8 6.42 0.20 -4.76
C ILE A 8 6.06 0.92 -3.47
N VAL A 9 5.42 2.06 -3.56
CA VAL A 9 4.96 2.85 -2.42
C VAL A 9 3.48 2.57 -2.20
N GLY A 10 3.17 1.90 -1.11
CA GLY A 10 1.82 1.50 -0.70
C GLY A 10 1.52 0.03 -0.96
N ALA A 11 0.95 -0.65 0.05
CA ALA A 11 0.54 -2.06 0.04
C ALA A 11 -0.97 -2.23 0.03
N GLY A 12 -1.71 -1.31 -0.58
CA GLY A 12 -3.10 -1.53 -0.93
C GLY A 12 -3.23 -2.52 -2.11
N PRO A 13 -4.44 -2.80 -2.58
CA PRO A 13 -4.66 -3.74 -3.69
C PRO A 13 -3.85 -3.42 -4.95
N ALA A 14 -3.70 -2.14 -5.27
CA ALA A 14 -2.94 -1.70 -6.44
C ALA A 14 -1.43 -2.00 -6.30
N GLY A 15 -0.85 -1.67 -5.14
CA GLY A 15 0.58 -1.90 -4.87
C GLY A 15 0.92 -3.38 -4.80
N VAL A 16 0.11 -4.17 -4.11
CA VAL A 16 0.29 -5.62 -4.03
C VAL A 16 0.14 -6.28 -5.41
N SER A 17 -0.86 -5.88 -6.19
CA SER A 17 -1.05 -6.40 -7.55
C SER A 17 0.16 -6.10 -8.45
N ALA A 18 0.66 -4.87 -8.41
CA ALA A 18 1.87 -4.49 -9.15
C ALA A 18 3.08 -5.30 -8.69
N GLY A 19 3.23 -5.50 -7.38
CA GLY A 19 4.32 -6.27 -6.79
C GLY A 19 4.32 -7.74 -7.19
N ILE A 20 3.16 -8.39 -7.12
CA ILE A 20 3.00 -9.79 -7.55
C ILE A 20 3.39 -9.95 -9.03
N TYR A 21 2.93 -9.04 -9.87
CA TYR A 21 3.29 -9.07 -11.28
C TYR A 21 4.79 -8.85 -11.50
N ALA A 22 5.39 -7.89 -10.81
CA ALA A 22 6.83 -7.62 -10.90
C ALA A 22 7.66 -8.84 -10.45
N ALA A 23 7.30 -9.44 -9.31
CA ALA A 23 7.96 -10.65 -8.80
C ALA A 23 7.81 -11.83 -9.78
N SER A 24 6.66 -11.99 -10.42
CA SER A 24 6.43 -13.03 -11.44
C SER A 24 7.32 -12.88 -12.67
N ARG A 25 7.85 -11.67 -12.90
CA ARG A 25 8.82 -11.37 -13.95
C ARG A 25 10.28 -11.50 -13.50
N GLY A 26 10.50 -11.97 -12.28
CA GLY A 26 11.84 -12.17 -11.72
C GLY A 26 12.50 -10.88 -11.21
N LEU A 27 11.72 -9.81 -11.00
CA LEU A 27 12.22 -8.56 -10.46
C LEU A 27 12.34 -8.63 -8.93
N GLU A 28 13.49 -8.19 -8.39
CA GLU A 28 13.65 -7.97 -6.97
C GLU A 28 12.78 -6.80 -6.53
N THR A 29 11.72 -7.11 -5.79
CA THR A 29 10.60 -6.22 -5.53
C THR A 29 10.49 -5.85 -4.06
N LEU A 30 10.46 -4.55 -3.78
CA LEU A 30 10.18 -3.99 -2.46
C LEU A 30 8.84 -3.26 -2.47
N ILE A 31 8.03 -3.49 -1.44
CA ILE A 31 6.87 -2.64 -1.09
C ILE A 31 7.16 -1.90 0.20
N LEU A 32 6.97 -0.58 0.21
CA LEU A 32 7.02 0.26 1.40
C LEU A 32 5.58 0.58 1.82
N GLU A 33 5.23 0.25 3.06
CA GLU A 33 3.89 0.48 3.61
C GLU A 33 3.97 1.16 4.98
N GLN A 34 3.20 2.22 5.17
CA GLN A 34 3.25 2.98 6.42
C GLN A 34 2.42 2.37 7.58
N LYS A 35 1.42 1.53 7.27
CA LYS A 35 0.48 1.01 8.27
C LYS A 35 0.34 -0.50 8.17
N ALA A 36 -0.47 -0.96 7.21
CA ALA A 36 -0.78 -2.37 7.03
C ALA A 36 -1.15 -2.67 5.59
N VAL A 37 -0.89 -3.90 5.14
CA VAL A 37 -1.35 -4.39 3.85
C VAL A 37 -2.86 -4.32 3.77
N GLY A 38 -3.38 -3.91 2.62
CA GLY A 38 -4.80 -3.76 2.33
C GLY A 38 -5.24 -2.31 2.16
N GLY A 39 -4.55 -1.36 2.78
CA GLY A 39 -4.93 0.05 2.70
C GLY A 39 -6.34 0.29 3.25
N ILE A 40 -7.08 1.20 2.62
CA ILE A 40 -8.46 1.55 3.04
C ILE A 40 -9.39 0.34 3.00
N ILE A 41 -9.23 -0.55 2.02
CA ILE A 41 -10.13 -1.71 1.89
C ILE A 41 -10.01 -2.68 3.07
N GLY A 42 -8.87 -2.73 3.73
CA GLY A 42 -8.66 -3.56 4.92
C GLY A 42 -9.56 -3.20 6.11
N GLY A 43 -10.09 -1.98 6.13
CA GLY A 43 -10.96 -1.47 7.20
C GLY A 43 -12.46 -1.55 6.90
N VAL A 44 -12.89 -1.98 5.71
CA VAL A 44 -14.32 -2.08 5.37
C VAL A 44 -14.94 -3.36 5.94
N SER A 45 -16.24 -3.31 6.27
CA SER A 45 -16.95 -4.46 6.83
C SER A 45 -17.12 -5.60 5.84
N THR A 46 -17.42 -5.28 4.59
CA THR A 46 -17.60 -6.24 3.49
C THR A 46 -16.98 -5.72 2.21
N VAL A 47 -16.42 -6.62 1.39
CA VAL A 47 -15.88 -6.31 0.07
C VAL A 47 -16.80 -6.93 -0.96
N THR A 48 -17.47 -6.10 -1.77
CA THR A 48 -18.49 -6.55 -2.74
C THR A 48 -18.20 -6.14 -4.19
N HIS A 49 -17.29 -5.19 -4.40
CA HIS A 49 -17.08 -4.56 -5.70
C HIS A 49 -15.63 -4.70 -6.20
N TYR A 50 -14.99 -5.82 -5.94
CA TYR A 50 -13.63 -6.09 -6.37
C TYR A 50 -13.55 -7.46 -7.07
N ALA A 51 -12.85 -7.53 -8.18
CA ALA A 51 -12.71 -8.78 -8.92
C ALA A 51 -11.92 -9.82 -8.12
N GLY A 52 -12.40 -11.08 -8.12
CA GLY A 52 -11.74 -12.19 -7.45
C GLY A 52 -11.96 -12.26 -5.93
N ILE A 53 -12.96 -11.55 -5.40
CA ILE A 53 -13.38 -11.70 -4.00
C ILE A 53 -14.10 -13.02 -3.77
N LEU A 54 -14.05 -13.50 -2.54
CA LEU A 54 -14.80 -14.68 -2.09
C LEU A 54 -16.16 -14.25 -1.54
N ASP A 55 -17.08 -15.22 -1.45
CA ASP A 55 -18.33 -15.02 -0.74
C ASP A 55 -18.06 -14.65 0.72
N ASP A 56 -18.81 -13.71 1.25
CA ASP A 56 -18.67 -13.19 2.62
C ASP A 56 -17.29 -12.56 2.95
N GLU A 57 -16.58 -12.06 1.92
CA GLU A 57 -15.28 -11.42 2.10
C GLU A 57 -15.42 -10.13 2.94
N THR A 58 -14.66 -10.03 4.02
CA THR A 58 -14.48 -8.79 4.78
C THR A 58 -13.20 -8.07 4.32
N GLY A 59 -13.09 -6.78 4.63
CA GLY A 59 -11.84 -6.06 4.38
C GLY A 59 -10.64 -6.72 5.05
N ALA A 60 -10.81 -7.21 6.28
CA ALA A 60 -9.77 -7.87 7.03
C ALA A 60 -9.33 -9.21 6.39
N THR A 61 -10.26 -10.03 5.93
CA THR A 61 -9.93 -11.30 5.25
C THR A 61 -9.27 -11.05 3.90
N PHE A 62 -9.74 -10.06 3.17
CA PHE A 62 -9.16 -9.65 1.90
C PHE A 62 -7.71 -9.14 2.08
N ALA A 63 -7.47 -8.27 3.07
CA ALA A 63 -6.13 -7.75 3.37
C ALA A 63 -5.16 -8.88 3.73
N ARG A 64 -5.58 -9.85 4.55
CA ARG A 64 -4.76 -11.03 4.90
C ARG A 64 -4.41 -11.87 3.68
N ARG A 65 -5.34 -12.04 2.75
CA ARG A 65 -5.10 -12.77 1.50
C ARG A 65 -4.11 -12.03 0.60
N LEU A 66 -4.23 -10.70 0.49
CA LEU A 66 -3.26 -9.87 -0.24
C LEU A 66 -1.85 -9.99 0.34
N GLU A 67 -1.72 -9.91 1.66
CA GLU A 67 -0.43 -10.03 2.35
C GLU A 67 0.18 -11.42 2.12
N ALA A 68 -0.60 -12.48 2.30
CA ALA A 68 -0.14 -13.85 2.06
C ALA A 68 0.35 -14.05 0.63
N GLN A 69 -0.39 -13.55 -0.37
CA GLN A 69 0.01 -13.64 -1.77
C GLN A 69 1.30 -12.85 -2.07
N ALA A 70 1.46 -11.67 -1.47
CA ALA A 70 2.67 -10.87 -1.63
C ALA A 70 3.89 -11.59 -1.08
N LEU A 71 3.79 -12.15 0.13
CA LEU A 71 4.88 -12.90 0.77
C LEU A 71 5.21 -14.19 0.03
N GLU A 72 4.20 -14.92 -0.42
CA GLU A 72 4.37 -16.15 -1.21
C GLU A 72 5.04 -15.87 -2.57
N ALA A 73 4.78 -14.70 -3.16
CA ALA A 73 5.46 -14.26 -4.38
C ALA A 73 6.92 -13.83 -4.17
N GLY A 74 7.41 -13.80 -2.94
CA GLY A 74 8.78 -13.43 -2.61
C GLY A 74 9.00 -11.90 -2.52
N ILE A 75 7.94 -11.13 -2.35
CA ILE A 75 8.05 -9.67 -2.20
C ILE A 75 8.52 -9.32 -0.80
N GLU A 76 9.52 -8.45 -0.70
CA GLU A 76 9.89 -7.84 0.57
C GLU A 76 8.91 -6.70 0.89
N ILE A 77 8.30 -6.74 2.08
CA ILE A 77 7.45 -5.68 2.59
C ILE A 77 8.15 -5.04 3.78
N VAL A 78 8.42 -3.75 3.69
CA VAL A 78 9.01 -2.96 4.77
C VAL A 78 7.98 -1.96 5.27
N TYR A 79 7.71 -2.02 6.57
CA TYR A 79 6.76 -1.12 7.24
C TYR A 79 7.48 0.16 7.67
N ASP A 80 7.46 1.15 6.81
CA ASP A 80 8.04 2.47 7.07
C ASP A 80 7.32 3.54 6.22
N GLN A 81 7.33 4.77 6.71
CA GLN A 81 6.67 5.88 6.04
C GLN A 81 7.59 6.51 5.00
N VAL A 82 7.13 6.56 3.77
CA VAL A 82 7.82 7.31 2.71
C VAL A 82 7.58 8.80 2.93
N GLU A 83 8.66 9.55 3.05
CA GLU A 83 8.63 10.98 3.25
C GLU A 83 8.88 11.76 1.97
N ARG A 84 9.72 11.22 1.09
CA ARG A 84 10.14 11.89 -0.13
C ARG A 84 10.57 10.87 -1.19
N ALA A 85 10.46 11.26 -2.45
CA ALA A 85 11.00 10.51 -3.57
C ALA A 85 11.70 11.44 -4.57
N ALA A 86 12.86 11.00 -5.05
CA ALA A 86 13.60 11.62 -6.15
C ALA A 86 13.42 10.72 -7.38
N LEU A 87 12.54 11.14 -8.29
CA LEU A 87 12.08 10.30 -9.41
C LEU A 87 12.73 10.64 -10.77
N ALA A 88 13.59 11.68 -10.81
CA ALA A 88 14.29 12.05 -12.03
C ALA A 88 15.49 11.12 -12.30
N GLY A 89 15.83 10.98 -13.56
CA GLY A 89 16.97 10.17 -13.98
C GLY A 89 16.69 8.67 -14.12
N GLU A 90 17.70 7.89 -14.43
CA GLU A 90 17.58 6.44 -14.63
C GLU A 90 17.36 5.70 -13.31
N THR A 91 18.06 6.11 -12.26
CA THR A 91 17.88 5.57 -10.91
C THR A 91 17.06 6.50 -10.05
N LYS A 92 15.96 5.98 -9.50
CA LYS A 92 15.07 6.68 -8.58
C LYS A 92 15.46 6.35 -7.13
N THR A 93 15.18 7.26 -6.23
CA THR A 93 15.42 7.04 -4.79
C THR A 93 14.16 7.39 -4.01
N VAL A 94 13.75 6.49 -3.12
CA VAL A 94 12.65 6.69 -2.18
C VAL A 94 13.25 6.77 -0.79
N PHE A 95 12.84 7.78 -0.03
CA PHE A 95 13.36 8.07 1.30
C PHE A 95 12.28 7.87 2.35
N THR A 96 12.63 7.14 3.40
CA THR A 96 11.89 7.07 4.65
C THR A 96 12.64 7.84 5.74
N GLY A 97 12.07 7.91 6.95
CA GLY A 97 12.78 8.53 8.08
C GLY A 97 14.03 7.77 8.53
N THR A 98 14.15 6.50 8.15
CA THR A 98 15.21 5.60 8.65
C THR A 98 16.18 5.12 7.56
N GLU A 99 15.74 5.03 6.32
CA GLU A 99 16.53 4.43 5.24
C GLU A 99 16.22 5.08 3.88
N SER A 100 17.03 4.77 2.88
CA SER A 100 16.77 5.11 1.49
C SER A 100 16.90 3.87 0.59
N TYR A 101 16.02 3.80 -0.41
CA TYR A 101 15.88 2.69 -1.32
C TYR A 101 16.00 3.16 -2.76
N ARG A 102 16.79 2.47 -3.56
CA ARG A 102 17.04 2.82 -4.97
C ARG A 102 16.51 1.75 -5.91
N ALA A 103 15.93 2.20 -6.99
CA ALA A 103 15.51 1.32 -8.08
C ALA A 103 15.42 2.10 -9.40
N PRO A 104 15.59 1.45 -10.55
CA PRO A 104 15.31 2.07 -11.85
C PRO A 104 13.81 2.32 -12.05
N ARG A 105 12.95 1.63 -11.30
CA ARG A 105 11.49 1.72 -11.41
C ARG A 105 10.86 1.99 -10.05
N VAL A 106 9.90 2.93 -10.02
CA VAL A 106 9.09 3.22 -8.83
C VAL A 106 7.63 3.25 -9.23
N VAL A 107 6.79 2.56 -8.46
CA VAL A 107 5.33 2.61 -8.59
C VAL A 107 4.77 3.37 -7.39
N LEU A 108 4.00 4.42 -7.66
CA LEU A 108 3.28 5.16 -6.64
C LEU A 108 1.86 4.61 -6.53
N ALA A 109 1.61 3.81 -5.51
CA ALA A 109 0.32 3.17 -5.21
C ALA A 109 -0.16 3.56 -3.80
N ASN A 110 0.13 4.79 -3.39
CA ASN A 110 -0.05 5.30 -2.03
C ASN A 110 -1.50 5.65 -1.68
N GLY A 111 -2.45 5.34 -2.58
CA GLY A 111 -3.88 5.49 -2.32
C GLY A 111 -4.33 6.93 -2.14
N SER A 112 -5.37 7.09 -1.34
CA SER A 112 -5.96 8.39 -1.02
C SER A 112 -6.28 8.48 0.46
N THR A 113 -6.28 9.70 0.98
CA THR A 113 -6.72 10.00 2.34
C THR A 113 -7.86 11.01 2.27
N PRO A 114 -8.98 10.78 2.97
CA PRO A 114 -10.06 11.74 3.03
C PRO A 114 -9.59 13.09 3.56
N ARG A 115 -10.04 14.16 2.91
CA ARG A 115 -9.75 15.51 3.35
C ARG A 115 -10.56 15.83 4.60
N LYS A 116 -9.89 16.30 5.64
CA LYS A 116 -10.55 16.77 6.85
C LYS A 116 -11.29 18.09 6.59
N LEU A 117 -12.46 18.26 7.20
CA LEU A 117 -13.22 19.51 7.17
C LEU A 117 -12.51 20.61 8.01
N GLY A 118 -11.81 20.20 9.06
CA GLY A 118 -11.11 21.10 9.97
C GLY A 118 -12.04 21.85 10.92
N VAL A 119 -13.24 21.31 11.18
CA VAL A 119 -14.22 21.88 12.08
C VAL A 119 -14.15 21.27 13.49
N PRO A 120 -14.50 22.01 14.55
CA PRO A 120 -14.58 21.45 15.90
C PRO A 120 -15.50 20.24 15.98
N GLY A 121 -15.08 19.19 16.69
CA GLY A 121 -15.87 17.95 16.87
C GLY A 121 -15.71 16.91 15.77
N GLU A 122 -15.08 17.22 14.65
CA GLU A 122 -14.90 16.26 13.55
C GLU A 122 -14.23 14.97 14.01
N ALA A 123 -13.10 15.07 14.70
CA ALA A 123 -12.35 13.90 15.16
C ALA A 123 -13.12 13.09 16.23
N GLU A 124 -13.89 13.74 17.08
CA GLU A 124 -14.66 13.12 18.17
C GLU A 124 -15.89 12.38 17.64
N LEU A 125 -16.48 12.88 16.56
CA LEU A 125 -17.70 12.34 15.94
C LEU A 125 -17.42 11.39 14.77
N GLN A 126 -16.17 11.17 14.43
CA GLN A 126 -15.81 10.25 13.37
C GLN A 126 -16.27 8.83 13.72
N GLY A 127 -17.10 8.23 12.86
CA GLY A 127 -17.73 6.93 13.10
C GLY A 127 -18.93 6.98 14.06
N LYS A 128 -19.32 8.17 14.54
CA LYS A 128 -20.47 8.39 15.44
C LYS A 128 -21.48 9.37 14.84
N GLY A 129 -21.79 9.22 13.57
CA GLY A 129 -22.69 10.10 12.84
C GLY A 129 -21.99 11.03 11.84
N CYS A 130 -20.69 11.21 11.96
CA CYS A 130 -19.85 11.82 10.93
C CYS A 130 -19.08 10.70 10.23
N GLY A 131 -19.49 10.30 9.07
CA GLY A 131 -18.90 9.21 8.29
C GLY A 131 -18.53 9.65 6.90
N LEU A 132 -17.60 8.91 6.32
CA LEU A 132 -17.32 8.95 4.90
C LEU A 132 -18.05 7.76 4.26
N ASN A 133 -18.98 8.05 3.40
CA ASN A 133 -19.62 7.05 2.55
C ASN A 133 -18.81 6.86 1.28
#